data_e3e3de91d60434ee4b9c45bb1439eaa5
#
_entry.id   e3e3de91d60434ee4b9c45bb1439eaa5
#
_cell.length_a   1.000
_cell.length_b   1.000
_cell.length_c   1.000
_cell.angle_alpha   90.00
_cell.angle_beta   90.00
_cell.angle_gamma   90.00
#
_symmetry.space_group_name_H-M   'P 1'
#
loop_
_entity.id
_entity.type
_entity.pdbx_description
1 polymer ?
#
loop_
_entity_poly.entity_id
_entity_poly.type
_entity_poly.pdbx_seq_one_letter_code
_entity_poly.pdbx_strand_id
1 'polypeptide(L)'
;MNLNKWFDQALQADEYIAQNEDHKENFHNILENFKAPEDESFFASLKERNLRALVLAEVWCGHCMLNVPIFLHLAEKANMPVRFLNRDENLELMDQYLTNGNRVIPIFIFIDQDGNEVAKWGPMAETTRSFIAPLRNNMPSKDDENYETKFKEMIAFTSKEFSSNEKLWQGVYESFKATLSK
;
A
#
# COMPACT_ATOMS: atom_id res chain seq x y z
N MET A 1 18.26 2.58 -12.44
CA MET A 1 17.15 2.59 -13.45
C MET A 1 16.48 3.95 -13.35
N ASN A 2 16.20 4.61 -14.45
CA ASN A 2 15.45 5.87 -14.42
C ASN A 2 13.94 5.55 -14.42
N LEU A 3 13.23 5.99 -13.38
CA LEU A 3 11.81 5.68 -13.16
C LEU A 3 10.86 6.74 -13.74
N ASN A 4 11.35 7.83 -14.33
CA ASN A 4 10.52 8.87 -14.94
C ASN A 4 9.59 8.32 -16.01
N LYS A 5 10.11 7.44 -16.90
CA LYS A 5 9.28 6.80 -17.93
C LYS A 5 8.08 6.06 -17.34
N TRP A 6 8.27 5.34 -16.23
CA TRP A 6 7.21 4.61 -15.55
C TRP A 6 6.23 5.56 -14.88
N PHE A 7 6.75 6.62 -14.24
CA PHE A 7 5.92 7.62 -13.61
C PHE A 7 5.04 8.37 -14.61
N ASP A 8 5.59 8.77 -15.76
CA ASP A 8 4.88 9.54 -16.77
C ASP A 8 3.73 8.76 -17.43
N GLN A 9 3.86 7.46 -17.58
CA GLN A 9 2.81 6.59 -18.16
C GLN A 9 1.83 6.03 -17.14
N ALA A 10 2.08 6.20 -15.83
CA ALA A 10 1.28 5.65 -14.77
C ALA A 10 -0.03 6.43 -14.55
N LEU A 11 -1.05 5.74 -14.07
CA LEU A 11 -2.38 6.29 -13.77
C LEU A 11 -2.32 7.36 -12.68
N GLN A 12 -3.17 8.35 -12.78
CA GLN A 12 -3.44 9.27 -11.68
C GLN A 12 -4.14 8.52 -10.53
N ALA A 13 -4.14 9.11 -9.33
CA ALA A 13 -4.78 8.49 -8.16
C ALA A 13 -6.29 8.31 -8.34
N ASP A 14 -6.97 9.29 -8.93
CA ASP A 14 -8.41 9.23 -9.22
C ASP A 14 -8.75 8.16 -10.27
N GLU A 15 -7.92 7.99 -11.30
CA GLU A 15 -8.07 6.94 -12.31
C GLU A 15 -7.91 5.54 -11.69
N TYR A 16 -6.93 5.36 -10.79
CA TYR A 16 -6.77 4.10 -10.06
C TYR A 16 -7.95 3.83 -9.12
N ILE A 17 -8.39 4.82 -8.36
CA ILE A 17 -9.52 4.68 -7.43
C ILE A 17 -10.81 4.34 -8.18
N ALA A 18 -11.02 4.94 -9.36
CA ALA A 18 -12.20 4.68 -10.20
C ALA A 18 -12.31 3.23 -10.68
N GLN A 19 -11.19 2.50 -10.78
CA GLN A 19 -11.15 1.08 -11.14
C GLN A 19 -11.51 0.14 -9.98
N ASN A 20 -11.58 0.66 -8.74
CA ASN A 20 -11.77 -0.15 -7.54
C ASN A 20 -13.23 -0.51 -7.33
N GLU A 21 -13.67 -1.67 -7.82
CA GLU A 21 -15.00 -2.21 -7.58
C GLU A 21 -15.00 -3.24 -6.43
N ASP A 22 -13.98 -4.10 -6.34
CA ASP A 22 -13.91 -5.22 -5.40
C ASP A 22 -13.85 -4.79 -3.93
N HIS A 23 -13.13 -3.71 -3.62
CA HIS A 23 -12.93 -3.19 -2.27
C HIS A 23 -13.42 -1.75 -2.08
N LYS A 24 -14.29 -1.28 -2.97
CA LYS A 24 -14.71 0.13 -3.04
C LYS A 24 -15.16 0.69 -1.70
N GLU A 25 -16.10 0.02 -1.03
CA GLU A 25 -16.65 0.49 0.24
C GLU A 25 -15.60 0.56 1.35
N ASN A 26 -14.79 -0.50 1.50
CA ASN A 26 -13.75 -0.58 2.50
C ASN A 26 -12.64 0.45 2.26
N PHE A 27 -12.25 0.63 1.00
CA PHE A 27 -11.25 1.64 0.59
C PHE A 27 -11.73 3.06 0.93
N HIS A 28 -12.96 3.39 0.55
CA HIS A 28 -13.55 4.70 0.85
C HIS A 28 -13.74 4.92 2.35
N ASN A 29 -14.12 3.88 3.10
CA ASN A 29 -14.24 3.99 4.55
C ASN A 29 -12.91 4.40 5.20
N ILE A 30 -11.79 3.82 4.76
CA ILE A 30 -10.47 4.20 5.27
C ILE A 30 -10.12 5.64 4.82
N LEU A 31 -10.35 5.95 3.54
CA LEU A 31 -10.04 7.27 2.98
C LEU A 31 -10.82 8.40 3.68
N GLU A 32 -12.06 8.16 4.08
CA GLU A 32 -12.89 9.16 4.74
C GLU A 32 -12.58 9.30 6.25
N ASN A 33 -12.26 8.21 6.92
CA ASN A 33 -12.16 8.15 8.37
C ASN A 33 -10.72 8.23 8.90
N PHE A 34 -9.72 7.77 8.15
CA PHE A 34 -8.32 7.95 8.55
C PHE A 34 -7.93 9.42 8.43
N LYS A 35 -7.22 9.92 9.45
CA LYS A 35 -6.61 11.26 9.44
C LYS A 35 -5.13 11.11 9.77
N ALA A 36 -4.28 11.54 8.85
CA ALA A 36 -2.85 11.57 9.11
C ALA A 36 -2.56 12.52 10.28
N PRO A 37 -1.74 12.10 11.26
CA PRO A 37 -1.36 12.93 12.39
C PRO A 37 -0.77 14.28 11.95
N GLU A 38 -0.94 15.30 12.82
CA GLU A 38 -0.28 16.58 12.65
C GLU A 38 1.21 16.44 13.04
N ASP A 39 2.09 16.57 12.06
CA ASP A 39 3.55 16.55 12.25
C ASP A 39 4.18 17.54 11.28
N GLU A 40 4.15 18.82 11.67
CA GLU A 40 4.59 19.91 10.81
C GLU A 40 6.05 19.74 10.35
N SER A 41 6.93 19.31 11.25
CA SER A 41 8.36 19.16 10.95
C SER A 41 8.62 18.06 9.94
N PHE A 42 7.94 16.93 10.08
CA PHE A 42 8.03 15.81 9.13
C PHE A 42 7.53 16.21 7.74
N PHE A 43 6.34 16.80 7.68
CA PHE A 43 5.76 17.21 6.40
C PHE A 43 6.52 18.36 5.74
N ALA A 44 7.08 19.31 6.50
CA ALA A 44 7.94 20.35 5.97
C ALA A 44 9.19 19.74 5.29
N SER A 45 9.86 18.80 5.99
CA SER A 45 11.00 18.08 5.43
C SER A 45 10.68 17.30 4.15
N LEU A 46 9.52 16.64 4.09
CA LEU A 46 9.10 15.93 2.88
C LEU A 46 8.83 16.88 1.70
N LYS A 47 8.20 18.03 1.96
CA LYS A 47 7.94 19.05 0.92
C LYS A 47 9.25 19.59 0.33
N GLU A 48 10.26 19.83 1.16
CA GLU A 48 11.58 20.28 0.70
C GLU A 48 12.28 19.27 -0.20
N ARG A 49 12.10 17.97 0.08
CA ARG A 49 12.68 16.88 -0.72
C ARG A 49 12.00 16.72 -2.09
N ASN A 50 10.81 17.27 -2.26
CA ASN A 50 10.06 17.28 -3.52
C ASN A 50 9.98 15.89 -4.19
N LEU A 51 9.65 14.86 -3.39
CA LEU A 51 9.56 13.47 -3.84
C LEU A 51 8.27 13.23 -4.61
N ARG A 52 8.29 12.15 -5.40
CA ARG A 52 7.12 11.58 -6.08
C ARG A 52 7.00 10.11 -5.70
N ALA A 53 5.78 9.58 -5.67
CA ALA A 53 5.53 8.18 -5.37
C ALA A 53 4.97 7.45 -6.60
N LEU A 54 5.64 6.35 -6.97
CA LEU A 54 5.17 5.40 -7.97
C LEU A 54 4.75 4.11 -7.25
N VAL A 55 3.50 3.68 -7.45
CA VAL A 55 2.90 2.59 -6.69
C VAL A 55 2.52 1.43 -7.59
N LEU A 56 3.13 0.26 -7.36
CA LEU A 56 2.70 -1.01 -7.94
C LEU A 56 1.59 -1.59 -7.08
N ALA A 57 0.39 -1.66 -7.61
CA ALA A 57 -0.82 -2.06 -6.87
C ALA A 57 -1.83 -2.76 -7.78
N GLU A 58 -2.85 -3.35 -7.16
CA GLU A 58 -4.04 -3.89 -7.84
C GLU A 58 -5.28 -3.60 -7.00
N VAL A 59 -6.38 -3.29 -7.66
CA VAL A 59 -7.65 -2.94 -7.00
C VAL A 59 -8.29 -4.11 -6.26
N TRP A 60 -8.06 -5.35 -6.70
CA TRP A 60 -8.52 -6.57 -6.04
C TRP A 60 -7.68 -6.98 -4.81
N CYS A 61 -6.57 -6.29 -4.53
CA CYS A 61 -5.65 -6.63 -3.47
C CYS A 61 -6.07 -6.03 -2.12
N GLY A 62 -6.39 -6.87 -1.13
CA GLY A 62 -6.77 -6.42 0.22
C GLY A 62 -5.68 -5.60 0.94
N HIS A 63 -4.39 -5.89 0.69
CA HIS A 63 -3.31 -5.06 1.22
C HIS A 63 -3.24 -3.68 0.54
N CYS A 64 -3.55 -3.60 -0.75
CA CYS A 64 -3.65 -2.32 -1.44
C CYS A 64 -4.83 -1.51 -0.88
N MET A 65 -5.98 -2.15 -0.64
CA MET A 65 -7.13 -1.54 0.01
C MET A 65 -6.80 -0.90 1.36
N LEU A 66 -5.95 -1.56 2.18
CA LEU A 66 -5.53 -1.01 3.48
C LEU A 66 -4.53 0.15 3.31
N ASN A 67 -3.47 -0.08 2.51
CA ASN A 67 -2.29 0.79 2.56
C ASN A 67 -2.43 2.04 1.69
N VAL A 68 -3.10 1.94 0.52
CA VAL A 68 -3.18 3.05 -0.44
C VAL A 68 -3.93 4.26 0.14
N PRO A 69 -5.14 4.15 0.72
CA PRO A 69 -5.85 5.32 1.23
C PRO A 69 -5.11 6.01 2.38
N ILE A 70 -4.42 5.26 3.25
CA ILE A 70 -3.59 5.81 4.33
C ILE A 70 -2.42 6.61 3.75
N PHE A 71 -1.75 6.04 2.74
CA PHE A 71 -0.65 6.71 2.07
C PHE A 71 -1.09 7.98 1.33
N LEU A 72 -2.27 7.98 0.70
CA LEU A 72 -2.80 9.16 0.01
C LEU A 72 -2.96 10.37 0.95
N HIS A 73 -3.40 10.17 2.20
CA HIS A 73 -3.42 11.24 3.20
C HIS A 73 -2.03 11.78 3.55
N LEU A 74 -1.02 10.90 3.65
CA LEU A 74 0.35 11.33 3.87
C LEU A 74 0.88 12.12 2.67
N ALA A 75 0.65 11.61 1.48
CA ALA A 75 1.10 12.21 0.23
C ALA A 75 0.48 13.60 -0.01
N GLU A 76 -0.82 13.76 0.30
CA GLU A 76 -1.52 15.05 0.24
C GLU A 76 -0.86 16.08 1.17
N LYS A 77 -0.65 15.73 2.45
CA LYS A 77 0.02 16.62 3.41
C LYS A 77 1.46 16.97 3.01
N ALA A 78 2.13 16.05 2.33
CA ALA A 78 3.52 16.24 1.84
C ALA A 78 3.59 16.95 0.47
N ASN A 79 2.47 17.27 -0.19
CA ASN A 79 2.42 17.72 -1.59
C ASN A 79 3.16 16.76 -2.55
N MET A 80 3.07 15.46 -2.29
CA MET A 80 3.78 14.42 -3.04
C MET A 80 2.88 13.87 -4.15
N PRO A 81 3.22 14.06 -5.43
CA PRO A 81 2.50 13.45 -6.54
C PRO A 81 2.56 11.92 -6.45
N VAL A 82 1.42 11.26 -6.63
CA VAL A 82 1.29 9.80 -6.59
C VAL A 82 0.76 9.29 -7.92
N ARG A 83 1.38 8.26 -8.46
CA ARG A 83 0.96 7.57 -9.68
C ARG A 83 0.91 6.06 -9.46
N PHE A 84 0.02 5.39 -10.15
CA PHE A 84 -0.25 3.96 -9.98
C PHE A 84 0.02 3.17 -11.25
N LEU A 85 0.62 2.00 -11.08
CA LEU A 85 0.82 0.99 -12.13
C LEU A 85 0.16 -0.31 -11.68
N ASN A 86 -0.72 -0.85 -12.51
CA ASN A 86 -1.27 -2.18 -12.31
C ASN A 86 -0.14 -3.21 -12.43
N ARG A 87 0.07 -3.99 -11.35
CA ARG A 87 1.19 -4.96 -11.27
C ARG A 87 1.22 -5.91 -12.45
N ASP A 88 0.05 -6.44 -12.83
CA ASP A 88 -0.06 -7.49 -13.84
C ASP A 88 0.20 -6.98 -15.27
N GLU A 89 0.05 -5.67 -15.49
CA GLU A 89 0.35 -5.00 -16.74
C GLU A 89 1.79 -4.47 -16.80
N ASN A 90 2.51 -4.42 -15.68
CA ASN A 90 3.84 -3.83 -15.57
C ASN A 90 4.85 -4.79 -14.94
N LEU A 91 4.88 -6.04 -15.43
CA LEU A 91 5.73 -7.11 -14.88
C LEU A 91 7.23 -6.83 -14.99
N GLU A 92 7.67 -6.12 -16.01
CA GLU A 92 9.07 -5.71 -16.16
C GLU A 92 9.55 -4.86 -14.98
N LEU A 93 8.72 -3.92 -14.52
CA LEU A 93 9.03 -3.13 -13.33
C LEU A 93 8.84 -3.96 -12.06
N MET A 94 7.73 -4.71 -11.94
CA MET A 94 7.44 -5.53 -10.77
C MET A 94 8.58 -6.52 -10.47
N ASP A 95 9.21 -7.09 -11.48
CA ASP A 95 10.32 -8.05 -11.33
C ASP A 95 11.60 -7.41 -10.74
N GLN A 96 11.70 -6.08 -10.72
CA GLN A 96 12.77 -5.35 -10.01
C GLN A 96 12.47 -5.17 -8.51
N TYR A 97 11.22 -5.44 -8.07
CA TYR A 97 10.73 -5.18 -6.71
C TYR A 97 10.16 -6.43 -6.03
N LEU A 98 10.73 -7.58 -6.32
CA LEU A 98 10.28 -8.85 -5.72
C LEU A 98 10.49 -8.86 -4.19
N THR A 99 9.54 -9.44 -3.48
CA THR A 99 9.64 -9.73 -2.05
C THR A 99 9.86 -11.23 -1.87
N ASN A 100 11.05 -11.64 -1.41
CA ASN A 100 11.43 -13.04 -1.29
C ASN A 100 11.22 -13.84 -2.60
N GLY A 101 11.55 -13.24 -3.74
CA GLY A 101 11.39 -13.84 -5.06
C GLY A 101 9.97 -13.84 -5.62
N ASN A 102 9.00 -13.22 -4.93
CA ASN A 102 7.60 -13.19 -5.33
C ASN A 102 7.13 -11.76 -5.67
N ARG A 103 6.19 -11.67 -6.62
CA ARG A 103 5.50 -10.43 -7.03
C ARG A 103 4.43 -10.05 -6.02
N VAL A 104 4.82 -9.53 -4.87
CA VAL A 104 3.90 -9.14 -3.77
C VAL A 104 3.65 -7.64 -3.81
N ILE A 105 2.42 -7.22 -3.64
CA ILE A 105 1.96 -5.83 -3.66
C ILE A 105 1.19 -5.47 -2.37
N PRO A 106 1.07 -4.16 -2.07
CA PRO A 106 1.59 -2.99 -2.81
C PRO A 106 3.09 -2.76 -2.61
N ILE A 107 3.73 -2.14 -3.61
CA ILE A 107 5.08 -1.59 -3.49
C ILE A 107 5.01 -0.10 -3.80
N PHE A 108 5.49 0.72 -2.89
CA PHE A 108 5.61 2.17 -3.03
C PHE A 108 7.07 2.52 -3.27
N ILE A 109 7.35 3.13 -4.40
CA ILE A 109 8.69 3.53 -4.82
C ILE A 109 8.74 5.05 -4.77
N PHE A 110 9.59 5.60 -3.92
CA PHE A 110 9.79 7.05 -3.77
C PHE A 110 10.94 7.48 -4.65
N ILE A 111 10.69 8.46 -5.51
CA ILE A 111 11.64 8.93 -6.50
C ILE A 111 11.88 10.43 -6.38
N ASP A 112 13.10 10.85 -6.72
CA ASP A 112 13.43 12.27 -6.89
C ASP A 112 12.95 12.82 -8.24
N GLN A 113 13.22 14.09 -8.51
CA GLN A 113 12.83 14.75 -9.76
C GLN A 113 13.59 14.22 -10.99
N ASP A 114 14.75 13.60 -10.78
CA ASP A 114 15.53 12.98 -11.85
C ASP A 114 15.09 11.54 -12.14
N GLY A 115 14.15 10.99 -11.36
CA GLY A 115 13.63 9.62 -11.50
C GLY A 115 14.50 8.56 -10.85
N ASN A 116 15.37 8.94 -9.90
CA ASN A 116 16.15 8.00 -9.11
C ASN A 116 15.33 7.52 -7.91
N GLU A 117 15.41 6.23 -7.59
CA GLU A 117 14.84 5.71 -6.35
C GLU A 117 15.55 6.28 -5.13
N VAL A 118 14.79 6.86 -4.22
CA VAL A 118 15.26 7.41 -2.95
C VAL A 118 14.95 6.44 -1.80
N ALA A 119 13.77 5.84 -1.83
CA ALA A 119 13.33 4.86 -0.85
C ALA A 119 12.25 3.96 -1.46
N LYS A 120 11.97 2.84 -0.79
CA LYS A 120 10.81 2.00 -1.10
C LYS A 120 10.14 1.49 0.17
N TRP A 121 8.85 1.23 0.06
CA TRP A 121 8.05 0.65 1.12
C TRP A 121 7.12 -0.46 0.57
N GLY A 122 6.88 -1.47 1.36
CA GLY A 122 5.95 -2.56 1.04
C GLY A 122 6.52 -3.95 1.34
N PRO A 123 5.69 -4.98 1.20
CA PRO A 123 4.26 -4.93 0.85
C PRO A 123 3.35 -4.61 2.04
N MET A 124 3.83 -4.58 3.28
CA MET A 124 3.03 -4.34 4.47
C MET A 124 3.87 -3.84 5.65
N ALA A 125 3.23 -3.12 6.56
CA ALA A 125 3.80 -2.72 7.84
C ALA A 125 3.98 -3.93 8.77
N GLU A 126 4.92 -3.81 9.73
CA GLU A 126 5.15 -4.88 10.72
C GLU A 126 3.93 -5.12 11.61
N THR A 127 3.17 -4.08 11.94
CA THR A 127 1.90 -4.19 12.67
C THR A 127 0.88 -5.05 11.92
N THR A 128 0.77 -4.87 10.61
CA THR A 128 -0.09 -5.69 9.74
C THR A 128 0.42 -7.14 9.67
N ARG A 129 1.73 -7.33 9.56
CA ARG A 129 2.36 -8.66 9.56
C ARG A 129 2.06 -9.41 10.85
N SER A 130 2.26 -8.75 12.00
CA SER A 130 2.00 -9.32 13.33
C SER A 130 0.53 -9.64 13.55
N PHE A 131 -0.39 -8.86 12.97
CA PHE A 131 -1.82 -9.13 13.00
C PHE A 131 -2.19 -10.38 12.18
N ILE A 132 -1.64 -10.53 10.98
CA ILE A 132 -1.99 -11.61 10.05
C ILE A 132 -1.33 -12.94 10.43
N ALA A 133 -0.12 -12.92 10.99
CA ALA A 133 0.67 -14.12 11.23
C ALA A 133 -0.09 -15.21 12.05
N PRO A 134 -0.74 -14.91 13.19
CA PRO A 134 -1.50 -15.92 13.93
C PRO A 134 -2.70 -16.44 13.14
N LEU A 135 -3.36 -15.61 12.34
CA LEU A 135 -4.49 -16.04 11.51
C LEU A 135 -4.06 -17.09 10.47
N ARG A 136 -2.92 -16.87 9.83
CA ARG A 136 -2.34 -17.81 8.87
C ARG A 136 -1.81 -19.08 9.52
N ASN A 137 -1.16 -18.96 10.67
CA ASN A 137 -0.60 -20.11 11.39
C ASN A 137 -1.67 -21.05 11.93
N ASN A 138 -2.88 -20.55 12.19
CA ASN A 138 -4.02 -21.34 12.67
C ASN A 138 -4.87 -21.91 11.53
N MET A 139 -4.48 -21.69 10.26
CA MET A 139 -5.17 -22.29 9.13
C MET A 139 -4.93 -23.81 9.08
N PRO A 140 -5.96 -24.62 8.75
CA PRO A 140 -5.76 -26.03 8.47
C PRO A 140 -4.84 -26.26 7.26
N SER A 141 -4.38 -27.47 7.04
CA SER A 141 -3.63 -27.81 5.83
C SER A 141 -4.49 -27.63 4.58
N LYS A 142 -3.85 -27.41 3.44
CA LYS A 142 -4.58 -27.21 2.16
C LYS A 142 -5.42 -28.43 1.73
N ASP A 143 -5.07 -29.60 2.23
CA ASP A 143 -5.76 -30.86 1.94
C ASP A 143 -6.92 -31.15 2.91
N ASP A 144 -7.13 -30.29 3.91
CA ASP A 144 -8.24 -30.40 4.87
C ASP A 144 -9.54 -29.98 4.20
N GLU A 145 -10.62 -30.74 4.44
CA GLU A 145 -11.95 -30.49 3.86
C GLU A 145 -12.53 -29.11 4.24
N ASN A 146 -12.09 -28.56 5.38
CA ASN A 146 -12.54 -27.26 5.87
C ASN A 146 -11.64 -26.09 5.38
N TYR A 147 -10.55 -26.36 4.66
CA TYR A 147 -9.58 -25.33 4.28
C TYR A 147 -10.22 -24.15 3.53
N GLU A 148 -11.01 -24.43 2.50
CA GLU A 148 -11.65 -23.38 1.68
C GLU A 148 -12.60 -22.52 2.50
N THR A 149 -13.38 -23.13 3.40
CA THR A 149 -14.31 -22.42 4.28
C THR A 149 -13.55 -21.53 5.25
N LYS A 150 -12.52 -22.08 5.92
CA LYS A 150 -11.67 -21.34 6.86
C LYS A 150 -10.88 -20.23 6.18
N PHE A 151 -10.42 -20.45 4.95
CA PHE A 151 -9.73 -19.43 4.18
C PHE A 151 -10.66 -18.25 3.86
N LYS A 152 -11.90 -18.51 3.42
CA LYS A 152 -12.89 -17.46 3.15
C LYS A 152 -13.26 -16.68 4.43
N GLU A 153 -13.43 -17.37 5.56
CA GLU A 153 -13.68 -16.75 6.86
C GLU A 153 -12.50 -15.83 7.26
N MET A 154 -11.28 -16.30 7.12
CA MET A 154 -10.08 -15.52 7.41
C MET A 154 -9.97 -14.27 6.53
N ILE A 155 -10.22 -14.39 5.22
CA ILE A 155 -10.21 -13.25 4.29
C ILE A 155 -11.29 -12.23 4.65
N ALA A 156 -12.51 -12.68 4.94
CA ALA A 156 -13.62 -11.79 5.33
C ALA A 156 -13.30 -11.05 6.65
N PHE A 157 -12.78 -11.77 7.64
CA PHE A 157 -12.35 -11.18 8.91
C PHE A 157 -11.23 -10.16 8.70
N THR A 158 -10.19 -10.52 7.94
CA THR A 158 -9.06 -9.64 7.65
C THR A 158 -9.51 -8.37 6.91
N SER A 159 -10.39 -8.51 5.92
CA SER A 159 -10.92 -7.38 5.16
C SER A 159 -11.70 -6.41 6.05
N LYS A 160 -12.52 -6.94 6.97
CA LYS A 160 -13.24 -6.15 7.95
C LYS A 160 -12.30 -5.40 8.89
N GLU A 161 -11.31 -6.09 9.46
CA GLU A 161 -10.31 -5.46 10.34
C GLU A 161 -9.50 -4.39 9.60
N PHE A 162 -9.09 -4.66 8.36
CA PHE A 162 -8.37 -3.68 7.56
C PHE A 162 -9.18 -2.41 7.33
N SER A 163 -10.49 -2.53 7.13
CA SER A 163 -11.36 -1.39 6.85
C SER A 163 -11.78 -0.59 8.08
N SER A 164 -11.59 -1.09 9.31
CA SER A 164 -12.14 -0.47 10.51
C SER A 164 -11.20 -0.39 11.72
N ASN A 165 -10.04 -1.05 11.67
CA ASN A 165 -9.12 -1.11 12.80
C ASN A 165 -8.10 0.05 12.75
N GLU A 166 -8.39 1.12 13.49
CA GLU A 166 -7.55 2.32 13.55
C GLU A 166 -6.11 2.04 14.03
N LYS A 167 -5.88 0.99 14.83
CA LYS A 167 -4.52 0.61 15.24
C LYS A 167 -3.70 0.11 14.07
N LEU A 168 -4.34 -0.63 13.14
CA LEU A 168 -3.66 -1.05 11.91
C LEU A 168 -3.37 0.17 11.02
N TRP A 169 -4.32 1.10 10.90
CA TRP A 169 -4.13 2.31 10.12
C TRP A 169 -2.96 3.16 10.65
N GLN A 170 -2.93 3.37 11.97
CA GLN A 170 -1.82 4.08 12.61
C GLN A 170 -0.49 3.36 12.39
N GLY A 171 -0.46 2.03 12.54
CA GLY A 171 0.76 1.24 12.31
C GLY A 171 1.26 1.32 10.87
N VAL A 172 0.36 1.36 9.88
CA VAL A 172 0.71 1.58 8.47
C VAL A 172 1.30 2.99 8.28
N TYR A 173 0.65 4.02 8.82
CA TYR A 173 1.15 5.39 8.74
C TYR A 173 2.55 5.54 9.34
N GLU A 174 2.76 5.03 10.56
CA GLU A 174 4.07 5.09 11.23
C GLU A 174 5.16 4.34 10.44
N SER A 175 4.79 3.25 9.78
CA SER A 175 5.72 2.51 8.92
C SER A 175 6.14 3.31 7.68
N PHE A 176 5.22 4.02 7.03
CA PHE A 176 5.54 4.95 5.94
C PHE A 176 6.42 6.09 6.45
N LYS A 177 6.04 6.71 7.58
CA LYS A 177 6.81 7.79 8.21
C LYS A 177 8.23 7.36 8.50
N ALA A 178 8.43 6.19 9.12
CA ALA A 178 9.76 5.65 9.41
C ALA A 178 10.61 5.41 8.15
N THR A 179 9.99 5.04 7.03
CA THR A 179 10.69 4.87 5.75
C THR A 179 11.10 6.21 5.15
N LEU A 180 10.23 7.21 5.21
CA LEU A 180 10.45 8.53 4.60
C LEU A 180 11.29 9.47 5.47
N SER A 181 11.50 9.16 6.75
CA SER A 181 12.34 9.93 7.67
C SER A 181 13.83 9.60 7.57
N LYS A 182 14.22 8.65 6.75
CA LYS A 182 15.63 8.28 6.47
C LYS A 182 16.18 9.14 5.34
#